data_4429d1b4f576065ebe96a8226381dfb9
#
_entry.id   4429d1b4f576065ebe96a8226381dfb9
#
_cell.length_a   1.000
_cell.length_b   1.000
_cell.length_c   1.000
_cell.angle_alpha   90.00
_cell.angle_beta   90.00
_cell.angle_gamma   90.00
#
_symmetry.space_group_name_H-M   'P 1'
#
loop_
_entity.id
_entity.type
_entity.pdbx_description
1 polymer ?
#
loop_
_entity_poly.entity_id
_entity_poly.type
_entity_poly.pdbx_seq_one_letter_code
_entity_poly.pdbx_strand_id
1 'polypeptide(L)'
;MQQQTVLAAKQLLNQSNLAVLSTLSVTMPGFPFGSTVHFISDASTRVYLFISDLAQHTKNLSQCCKLSLTVFAENHAQNAAASRLTLLATAKKLARADSMSLIEQFVQQIPDAAQYAQLADFHIWQLDIVRARFISGFGEIFWLEQTQWYNSSELE
;
A
#
# COMPACT_ATOMS: atom_id res chain seq x y z
N MET A 1 -8.58 15.70 17.56
CA MET A 1 -7.70 14.56 17.87
C MET A 1 -7.69 13.51 16.76
N GLN A 2 -8.84 13.03 16.32
CA GLN A 2 -8.89 12.03 15.21
C GLN A 2 -8.31 12.56 13.91
N GLN A 3 -8.56 13.81 13.59
CA GLN A 3 -8.04 14.44 12.38
C GLN A 3 -6.52 14.49 12.35
N GLN A 4 -5.89 14.81 13.48
CA GLN A 4 -4.44 14.83 13.60
C GLN A 4 -3.85 13.41 13.46
N THR A 5 -4.55 12.41 13.97
CA THR A 5 -4.15 11.01 13.85
C THR A 5 -4.18 10.55 12.39
N VAL A 6 -5.24 10.90 11.66
CA VAL A 6 -5.36 10.58 10.24
C VAL A 6 -4.27 11.25 9.44
N LEU A 7 -3.98 12.52 9.72
CA LEU A 7 -2.89 13.26 9.04
C LEU A 7 -1.53 12.62 9.31
N ALA A 8 -1.27 12.21 10.56
CA ALA A 8 -0.03 11.54 10.90
C ALA A 8 0.13 10.18 10.17
N ALA A 9 -0.95 9.42 10.07
CA ALA A 9 -0.95 8.16 9.34
C ALA A 9 -0.69 8.37 7.84
N LYS A 10 -1.34 9.36 7.25
CA LYS A 10 -1.14 9.72 5.85
C LYS A 10 0.26 10.24 5.57
N GLN A 11 0.82 10.99 6.50
CA GLN A 11 2.18 11.49 6.41
C GLN A 11 3.18 10.33 6.38
N LEU A 12 3.00 9.34 7.25
CA LEU A 12 3.83 8.13 7.24
C LEU A 12 3.73 7.41 5.88
N LEU A 13 2.52 7.26 5.35
CA LEU A 13 2.29 6.66 4.04
C LEU A 13 3.04 7.42 2.94
N ASN A 14 2.89 8.74 2.91
CA ASN A 14 3.47 9.59 1.86
C ASN A 14 4.99 9.67 1.91
N GLN A 15 5.58 9.43 3.07
CA GLN A 15 7.04 9.43 3.26
C GLN A 15 7.68 8.08 2.94
N SER A 16 6.88 7.08 2.60
CA SER A 16 7.34 5.71 2.41
C SER A 16 7.08 5.23 0.99
N ASN A 17 7.92 4.34 0.50
CA ASN A 17 7.78 3.69 -0.81
C ASN A 17 7.92 2.18 -0.72
N LEU A 18 8.25 1.65 0.46
CA LEU A 18 8.46 0.22 0.68
C LEU A 18 7.51 -0.28 1.75
N ALA A 19 6.87 -1.41 1.49
CA ALA A 19 5.89 -1.98 2.40
C ALA A 19 5.95 -3.50 2.38
N VAL A 20 5.34 -4.10 3.39
CA VAL A 20 5.06 -5.54 3.40
C VAL A 20 3.63 -5.74 2.91
N LEU A 21 3.49 -6.46 1.81
CA LEU A 21 2.22 -6.87 1.22
C LEU A 21 1.89 -8.27 1.74
N SER A 22 0.73 -8.42 2.38
CA SER A 22 0.24 -9.72 2.83
C SER A 22 -1.01 -10.09 2.05
N THR A 23 -0.99 -11.25 1.41
CA THR A 23 -2.07 -11.77 0.57
C THR A 23 -2.49 -13.15 1.05
N LEU A 24 -3.61 -13.65 0.56
CA LEU A 24 -4.07 -14.99 0.90
C LEU A 24 -3.49 -15.99 -0.09
N SER A 25 -2.76 -16.99 0.42
CA SER A 25 -2.06 -17.97 -0.40
C SER A 25 -3.02 -18.85 -1.20
N VAL A 26 -2.77 -18.97 -2.51
CA VAL A 26 -3.51 -19.92 -3.36
C VAL A 26 -2.91 -21.31 -3.31
N THR A 27 -1.61 -21.43 -3.05
CA THR A 27 -0.93 -22.75 -2.99
C THR A 27 -1.08 -23.44 -1.65
N MET A 28 -1.27 -22.64 -0.58
CA MET A 28 -1.49 -23.15 0.78
C MET A 28 -2.70 -22.45 1.38
N PRO A 29 -3.92 -22.89 1.06
CA PRO A 29 -5.14 -22.21 1.51
C PRO A 29 -5.19 -22.00 3.01
N GLY A 30 -5.62 -20.82 3.43
CA GLY A 30 -5.70 -20.44 4.84
C GLY A 30 -4.44 -19.77 5.38
N PHE A 31 -3.33 -19.84 4.67
CA PHE A 31 -2.10 -19.18 5.09
C PHE A 31 -1.97 -17.78 4.48
N PRO A 32 -1.63 -16.76 5.28
CA PRO A 32 -1.22 -15.47 4.74
C PRO A 32 0.18 -15.59 4.13
N PHE A 33 0.42 -14.83 3.06
CA PHE A 33 1.71 -14.81 2.36
C PHE A 33 2.22 -13.37 2.36
N GLY A 34 3.39 -13.14 2.96
CA GLY A 34 4.00 -11.81 3.07
C GLY A 34 5.16 -11.65 2.10
N SER A 35 5.24 -10.48 1.47
CA SER A 35 6.35 -10.12 0.58
C SER A 35 6.59 -8.62 0.65
N THR A 36 7.82 -8.18 0.35
CA THR A 36 8.11 -6.75 0.25
C THR A 36 7.79 -6.25 -1.14
N VAL A 37 7.19 -5.07 -1.22
CA VAL A 37 6.84 -4.43 -2.48
C VAL A 37 7.11 -2.93 -2.38
N HIS A 38 7.39 -2.32 -3.53
CA HIS A 38 7.34 -0.87 -3.65
C HIS A 38 5.91 -0.44 -3.91
N PHE A 39 5.57 0.76 -3.43
CA PHE A 39 4.28 1.38 -3.68
C PHE A 39 4.44 2.88 -3.85
N ILE A 40 3.44 3.50 -4.45
CA ILE A 40 3.31 4.95 -4.47
C ILE A 40 1.94 5.33 -3.93
N SER A 41 1.82 6.55 -3.44
CA SER A 41 0.55 7.14 -3.04
C SER A 41 0.40 8.51 -3.70
N ASP A 42 -0.84 8.88 -4.01
CA ASP A 42 -1.14 10.20 -4.59
C ASP A 42 -1.62 11.19 -3.52
N ALA A 43 -1.90 12.43 -3.94
CA ALA A 43 -2.35 13.49 -3.06
C ALA A 43 -3.70 13.16 -2.37
N SER A 44 -4.51 12.28 -2.98
CA SER A 44 -5.77 11.80 -2.41
C SER A 44 -5.58 10.57 -1.53
N THR A 45 -4.34 10.21 -1.22
CA THR A 45 -3.96 9.03 -0.43
C THR A 45 -4.44 7.70 -1.00
N ARG A 46 -4.61 7.65 -2.32
CA ARG A 46 -4.78 6.40 -3.03
C ARG A 46 -3.43 5.73 -3.19
N VAL A 47 -3.42 4.41 -3.08
CA VAL A 47 -2.19 3.62 -3.08
C VAL A 47 -2.17 2.73 -4.31
N TYR A 48 -1.01 2.63 -4.93
CA TYR A 48 -0.82 1.84 -6.15
C TYR A 48 0.40 0.95 -6.03
N LEU A 49 0.27 -0.26 -6.53
CA LEU A 49 1.36 -1.21 -6.71
C LEU A 49 1.68 -1.35 -8.19
N PHE A 50 2.92 -1.63 -8.51
CA PHE A 50 3.34 -1.97 -9.87
C PHE A 50 4.07 -3.30 -9.79
N ILE A 51 3.38 -4.39 -10.15
CA ILE A 51 3.80 -5.75 -9.86
C ILE A 51 3.67 -6.65 -11.08
N SER A 52 4.50 -7.70 -11.13
CA SER A 52 4.54 -8.67 -12.21
C SER A 52 3.40 -9.68 -12.08
N ASP A 53 2.79 -10.04 -13.20
CA ASP A 53 1.80 -11.12 -13.27
C ASP A 53 2.39 -12.47 -12.85
N LEU A 54 3.70 -12.63 -12.91
CA LEU A 54 4.39 -13.87 -12.58
C LEU A 54 4.68 -14.02 -11.08
N ALA A 55 4.59 -12.94 -10.32
CA ALA A 55 4.88 -12.96 -8.89
C ALA A 55 3.79 -13.72 -8.11
N GLN A 56 4.21 -14.40 -7.04
CA GLN A 56 3.27 -15.18 -6.22
C GLN A 56 2.19 -14.30 -5.60
N HIS A 57 2.55 -13.12 -5.10
CA HIS A 57 1.55 -12.20 -4.51
C HIS A 57 0.51 -11.76 -5.55
N THR A 58 0.90 -11.59 -6.81
CA THR A 58 -0.04 -11.23 -7.88
C THR A 58 -1.02 -12.37 -8.18
N LYS A 59 -0.52 -13.60 -8.21
CA LYS A 59 -1.36 -14.79 -8.39
C LYS A 59 -2.37 -14.90 -7.25
N ASN A 60 -1.93 -14.61 -6.03
CA ASN A 60 -2.80 -14.61 -4.86
C ASN A 60 -3.90 -13.55 -4.99
N LEU A 61 -3.55 -12.33 -5.38
CA LEU A 61 -4.50 -11.21 -5.55
C LEU A 61 -5.51 -11.49 -6.67
N SER A 62 -5.10 -12.22 -7.69
CA SER A 62 -5.99 -12.60 -8.81
C SER A 62 -7.08 -13.57 -8.36
N GLN A 63 -6.86 -14.35 -7.31
CA GLN A 63 -7.83 -15.26 -6.74
C GLN A 63 -8.64 -14.64 -5.61
N CYS A 64 -8.00 -13.82 -4.78
CA CYS A 64 -8.67 -13.08 -3.71
C CYS A 64 -8.04 -11.70 -3.60
N CYS A 65 -8.80 -10.67 -3.88
CA CYS A 65 -8.30 -9.29 -3.95
C CYS A 65 -8.05 -8.64 -2.59
N LYS A 66 -8.33 -9.33 -1.49
CA LYS A 66 -8.14 -8.79 -0.14
C LYS A 66 -6.67 -8.90 0.26
N LEU A 67 -6.17 -7.84 0.89
CA LEU A 67 -4.78 -7.75 1.30
C LEU A 67 -4.62 -6.89 2.54
N SER A 68 -3.45 -6.99 3.16
CA SER A 68 -2.96 -5.93 4.04
C SER A 68 -1.64 -5.39 3.49
N LEU A 69 -1.43 -4.09 3.68
CA LEU A 69 -0.17 -3.42 3.32
C LEU A 69 0.36 -2.75 4.59
N THR A 70 1.53 -3.16 5.05
CA THR A 70 2.12 -2.62 6.27
C THR A 70 3.28 -1.71 5.91
N VAL A 71 3.15 -0.45 6.35
CA VAL A 71 4.12 0.62 6.15
C VAL A 71 4.69 0.99 7.53
N PHE A 72 5.99 1.20 7.60
CA PHE A 72 6.64 1.49 8.87
C PHE A 72 7.66 2.61 8.71
N ALA A 73 7.93 3.31 9.82
CA ALA A 73 8.91 4.39 9.86
C ALA A 73 10.33 3.86 9.58
N GLU A 74 11.22 4.74 9.09
CA GLU A 74 12.58 4.37 8.73
C GLU A 74 13.35 3.72 9.88
N ASN A 75 13.09 4.14 11.12
CA ASN A 75 13.79 3.62 12.29
C ASN A 75 13.15 2.36 12.88
N HIS A 76 12.18 1.75 12.19
CA HIS A 76 11.43 0.58 12.70
C HIS A 76 12.37 -0.61 12.97
N ALA A 77 13.41 -0.79 12.14
CA ALA A 77 14.36 -1.89 12.30
C ALA A 77 15.11 -1.82 13.64
N GLN A 78 15.32 -0.62 14.19
CA GLN A 78 16.01 -0.40 15.47
C GLN A 78 15.04 -0.25 16.64
N ASN A 79 13.76 0.03 16.35
CA ASN A 79 12.77 0.31 17.39
C ASN A 79 11.38 -0.19 16.95
N ALA A 80 10.99 -1.33 17.47
CA ALA A 80 9.67 -1.93 17.14
C ALA A 80 8.49 -1.06 17.62
N ALA A 81 8.72 -0.13 18.54
CA ALA A 81 7.70 0.82 18.99
C ALA A 81 7.55 2.04 18.07
N ALA A 82 8.40 2.17 17.03
CA ALA A 82 8.25 3.24 16.04
C ALA A 82 6.92 3.13 15.30
N SER A 83 6.44 4.26 14.77
CA SER A 83 5.15 4.33 14.13
C SER A 83 5.04 3.36 12.94
N ARG A 84 3.87 2.77 12.79
CA ARG A 84 3.55 1.86 11.68
C ARG A 84 2.09 1.94 11.32
N LEU A 85 1.80 1.63 10.06
CA LEU A 85 0.46 1.70 9.49
C LEU A 85 0.17 0.41 8.76
N THR A 86 -0.96 -0.23 9.09
CA THR A 86 -1.44 -1.39 8.34
C THR A 86 -2.75 -1.00 7.64
N LEU A 87 -2.73 -1.06 6.32
CA LEU A 87 -3.91 -0.82 5.49
C LEU A 87 -4.57 -2.15 5.16
N LEU A 88 -5.84 -2.29 5.52
CA LEU A 88 -6.68 -3.39 5.04
C LEU A 88 -7.37 -2.89 3.78
N ALA A 89 -7.17 -3.59 2.66
CA ALA A 89 -7.57 -3.09 1.36
C ALA A 89 -8.04 -4.19 0.42
N THR A 90 -8.70 -3.78 -0.65
CA THR A 90 -8.92 -4.62 -1.81
C THR A 90 -8.12 -4.06 -2.98
N ALA A 91 -7.70 -4.93 -3.90
CA ALA A 91 -6.87 -4.54 -5.03
C ALA A 91 -7.60 -4.75 -6.35
N LYS A 92 -7.41 -3.83 -7.28
CA LYS A 92 -7.96 -3.90 -8.64
C LYS A 92 -6.83 -3.70 -9.64
N LYS A 93 -6.67 -4.66 -10.54
CA LYS A 93 -5.72 -4.55 -11.65
C LYS A 93 -6.23 -3.55 -12.68
N LEU A 94 -5.39 -2.61 -13.08
CA LEU A 94 -5.71 -1.62 -14.11
C LEU A 94 -5.17 -2.09 -15.47
N ALA A 95 -5.93 -1.78 -16.53
CA ALA A 95 -5.44 -1.99 -17.89
C ALA A 95 -4.25 -1.09 -18.15
N ARG A 96 -3.25 -1.59 -18.86
CA ARG A 96 -2.02 -0.83 -19.10
C ARG A 96 -2.31 0.49 -19.84
N ALA A 97 -3.24 0.47 -20.79
CA ALA A 97 -3.60 1.68 -21.54
C ALA A 97 -4.16 2.80 -20.63
N ASP A 98 -4.78 2.43 -19.51
CA ASP A 98 -5.39 3.37 -18.57
C ASP A 98 -4.44 3.77 -17.43
N SER A 99 -3.22 3.25 -17.42
CA SER A 99 -2.30 3.42 -16.30
C SER A 99 -0.96 4.03 -16.67
N MET A 100 -0.81 4.56 -17.89
CA MET A 100 0.46 5.10 -18.37
C MET A 100 0.98 6.25 -17.48
N SER A 101 0.10 7.15 -17.06
CA SER A 101 0.46 8.25 -16.17
C SER A 101 0.93 7.74 -14.80
N LEU A 102 0.28 6.70 -14.28
CA LEU A 102 0.66 6.09 -12.99
C LEU A 102 2.01 5.38 -13.09
N ILE A 103 2.29 4.72 -14.21
CA ILE A 103 3.59 4.09 -14.46
C ILE A 103 4.70 5.14 -14.46
N GLU A 104 4.48 6.29 -15.12
CA GLU A 104 5.42 7.40 -15.12
C GLU A 104 5.67 7.93 -13.70
N GLN A 105 4.61 8.11 -12.92
CA GLN A 105 4.73 8.54 -11.52
C GLN A 105 5.50 7.52 -10.70
N PHE A 106 5.27 6.23 -10.95
CA PHE A 106 5.96 5.16 -10.26
C PHE A 106 7.47 5.22 -10.54
N VAL A 107 7.86 5.40 -11.80
CA VAL A 107 9.28 5.53 -12.19
C VAL A 107 9.90 6.79 -11.60
N GLN A 108 9.16 7.90 -11.53
CA GLN A 108 9.66 9.15 -10.93
C GLN A 108 9.97 8.98 -9.45
N GLN A 109 9.09 8.31 -8.71
CA GLN A 109 9.28 8.10 -7.26
C GLN A 109 10.25 6.96 -6.96
N ILE A 110 10.31 5.96 -7.82
CA ILE A 110 11.13 4.76 -7.66
C ILE A 110 11.91 4.56 -8.97
N PRO A 111 13.07 5.22 -9.12
CA PRO A 111 13.81 5.19 -10.40
C PRO A 111 14.18 3.80 -10.88
N ASP A 112 14.44 2.85 -9.97
CA ASP A 112 14.76 1.47 -10.35
C ASP A 112 13.62 0.79 -11.10
N ALA A 113 12.39 1.29 -10.98
CA ALA A 113 11.24 0.76 -11.69
C ALA A 113 11.36 0.94 -13.22
N ALA A 114 12.21 1.85 -13.68
CA ALA A 114 12.47 2.03 -15.12
C ALA A 114 12.93 0.74 -15.79
N GLN A 115 13.60 -0.14 -15.04
CA GLN A 115 14.12 -1.41 -15.55
C GLN A 115 13.00 -2.37 -15.99
N TYR A 116 11.83 -2.27 -15.39
CA TYR A 116 10.70 -3.16 -15.68
C TYR A 116 9.43 -2.45 -16.12
N ALA A 117 9.47 -1.13 -16.24
CA ALA A 117 8.29 -0.33 -16.57
C ALA A 117 7.69 -0.67 -17.94
N GLN A 118 8.50 -1.17 -18.87
CA GLN A 118 8.07 -1.50 -20.23
C GLN A 118 7.76 -2.99 -20.41
N LEU A 119 7.95 -3.80 -19.38
CA LEU A 119 7.68 -5.23 -19.46
C LEU A 119 6.16 -5.49 -19.49
N ALA A 120 5.72 -6.33 -20.41
CA ALA A 120 4.30 -6.57 -20.65
C ALA A 120 3.59 -7.26 -19.48
N ASP A 121 4.35 -7.94 -18.61
CA ASP A 121 3.80 -8.65 -17.45
C ASP A 121 3.67 -7.79 -16.19
N PHE A 122 4.09 -6.52 -16.23
CA PHE A 122 3.94 -5.60 -15.11
C PHE A 122 2.69 -4.73 -15.28
N HIS A 123 1.89 -4.66 -14.23
CA HIS A 123 0.63 -3.88 -14.23
C HIS A 123 0.49 -3.07 -12.94
N ILE A 124 -0.18 -1.94 -13.06
CA ILE A 124 -0.61 -1.16 -11.90
C ILE A 124 -1.82 -1.84 -11.27
N TRP A 125 -1.78 -1.96 -9.94
CA TRP A 125 -2.92 -2.38 -9.14
C TRP A 125 -3.29 -1.23 -8.21
N GLN A 126 -4.55 -0.83 -8.23
CA GLN A 126 -5.08 0.22 -7.37
C GLN A 126 -5.67 -0.39 -6.11
N LEU A 127 -5.29 0.15 -4.96
CA LEU A 127 -5.81 -0.31 -3.68
C LEU A 127 -6.97 0.57 -3.23
N ASP A 128 -8.04 -0.06 -2.78
CA ASP A 128 -9.16 0.60 -2.12
C ASP A 128 -9.08 0.28 -0.63
N ILE A 129 -8.84 1.31 0.19
CA ILE A 129 -8.63 1.16 1.62
C ILE A 129 -9.97 0.96 2.32
N VAL A 130 -10.11 -0.15 3.02
CA VAL A 130 -11.32 -0.51 3.76
C VAL A 130 -11.22 -0.03 5.21
N ARG A 131 -10.07 -0.23 5.83
CA ARG A 131 -9.81 0.15 7.20
C ARG A 131 -8.32 0.24 7.43
N ALA A 132 -7.89 1.12 8.32
CA ALA A 132 -6.48 1.26 8.64
C ALA A 132 -6.23 1.14 10.14
N ARG A 133 -5.11 0.52 10.51
CA ARG A 133 -4.65 0.47 11.88
C ARG A 133 -3.36 1.25 11.96
N PHE A 134 -3.37 2.31 12.77
CA PHE A 134 -2.22 3.18 12.94
C PHE A 134 -1.71 3.09 14.37
N ILE A 135 -0.41 2.86 14.49
CA ILE A 135 0.29 2.91 15.77
C ILE A 135 1.28 4.05 15.66
N SER A 136 1.04 5.11 16.43
CA SER A 136 1.81 6.36 16.32
C SER A 136 3.16 6.31 17.07
N GLY A 137 3.46 5.20 17.70
CA GLY A 137 4.58 5.04 18.60
C GLY A 137 4.12 5.13 20.06
N PHE A 138 4.97 4.77 21.00
CA PHE A 138 4.68 4.86 22.45
C PHE A 138 3.36 4.19 22.87
N GLY A 139 2.88 3.18 22.11
CA GLY A 139 1.71 2.41 22.47
C GLY A 139 0.37 3.04 22.13
N GLU A 140 0.32 4.17 21.46
CA GLU A 140 -0.93 4.76 20.99
C GLU A 140 -1.42 4.03 19.74
N ILE A 141 -2.61 3.46 19.82
CA ILE A 141 -3.18 2.56 18.81
C ILE A 141 -4.53 3.08 18.36
N PHE A 142 -4.73 3.20 17.05
CA PHE A 142 -5.95 3.71 16.46
C PHE A 142 -6.45 2.82 15.35
N TRP A 143 -7.79 2.66 15.26
CA TRP A 143 -8.45 2.19 14.06
C TRP A 143 -9.02 3.39 13.32
N LEU A 144 -8.75 3.45 12.00
CA LEU A 144 -9.26 4.49 11.12
C LEU A 144 -10.21 3.85 10.11
N GLU A 145 -11.46 4.28 10.12
CA GLU A 145 -12.47 3.75 9.21
C GLU A 145 -12.31 4.35 7.80
N GLN A 146 -12.88 3.69 6.82
CA GLN A 146 -12.81 4.12 5.43
C GLN A 146 -13.24 5.58 5.25
N THR A 147 -14.33 5.98 5.91
CA THR A 147 -14.83 7.35 5.84
C THR A 147 -13.85 8.36 6.41
N GLN A 148 -13.18 8.02 7.50
CA GLN A 148 -12.14 8.88 8.08
C GLN A 148 -10.93 8.98 7.17
N TRP A 149 -10.58 7.89 6.49
CA TRP A 149 -9.43 7.85 5.59
C TRP A 149 -9.65 8.75 4.37
N TYR A 150 -10.79 8.63 3.69
CA TYR A 150 -11.04 9.33 2.44
C TYR A 150 -11.60 10.75 2.61
N ASN A 151 -12.36 11.01 3.67
CA ASN A 151 -13.00 12.32 3.87
C ASN A 151 -12.12 13.35 4.58
N SER A 152 -11.01 12.93 5.18
CA SER A 152 -10.13 13.84 5.91
C SER A 152 -9.42 14.84 5.00
N SER A 153 -9.39 14.60 3.68
CA SER A 153 -8.80 15.50 2.71
C SER A 153 -9.71 16.69 2.36
N GLU A 154 -10.99 16.62 2.71
CA GLU A 154 -11.93 17.69 2.43
C GLU A 154 -11.95 18.79 3.52
N LEU A 155 -11.23 18.54 4.62
CA LEU A 155 -11.19 19.43 5.77
C LEU A 155 -9.93 20.31 5.79
N GLU A 156 -9.13 20.25 4.77
CA GLU A 156 -8.04 21.17 4.54
C GLU A 156 -8.55 22.31 3.65
#